data_4e59e980f0f7c325260e419c9eaf7bce
#
_entry.id   4e59e980f0f7c325260e419c9eaf7bce
#
_cell.length_a   1.000
_cell.length_b   1.000
_cell.length_c   1.000
_cell.angle_alpha   90.00
_cell.angle_beta   90.00
_cell.angle_gamma   90.00
#
_symmetry.space_group_name_H-M   'P 1'
#
loop_
_entity.id
_entity.type
_entity.pdbx_description
1 polymer ?
#
loop_
_entity_poly.entity_id
_entity_poly.type
_entity_poly.pdbx_seq_one_letter_code
_entity_poly.pdbx_strand_id
1 'polypeptide(L)'
;MIDAARPPRENAGGLIILTVFILSRFVFYLQGGAFIATPLAFAMQYLDPALLKTDLLQSLFYLHSQPPLFNLMLGLVLKLSQVPALSYSILFKTAGALIPLACYGTLTAIGVKRLTALLITIVFMLNPTLILYENLLYYSYIETFYIALALFFLARWGLDKKTSRLALFWAFLLCLGLTRSVFHPVFFLLTGAVITWYLWRRAEAKPLAEAFLRSCIVVVIPLMLLCSKNASVFGFFGTSSWEGMNLWTKVNTFVPEQLEELHARGIVSTTAIKAELRAFQPITHYFNAAALKNIPCHCLADCSTTKSTGYPNFNHSGYIIVSQQLLRDALSLIRRDPARFLFDTLGSYSLTLWHSSDSVHGLFENNMAVLKKLESIYRFLHFGFGGVESKLDERMWGRTIVISILFAIVYISTIILAFKKEPRITPAIMTLCIFCLVIHAYTISVSSIIEFGENNRFRSPVDLAFVVMTAGNIIMWSGLRSKRFKI
;
A
#
# COMPACT_ATOMS: atom_id res chain seq x y z
N MET A 1 38.74 -5.78 -34.85
CA MET A 1 38.56 -6.99 -34.07
C MET A 1 37.57 -6.69 -32.95
N ILE A 2 36.35 -7.07 -33.16
CA ILE A 2 35.26 -6.88 -32.19
C ILE A 2 35.48 -7.93 -31.12
N ASP A 3 35.81 -7.48 -29.92
CA ASP A 3 36.00 -8.38 -28.77
C ASP A 3 34.66 -9.06 -28.45
N ALA A 4 34.61 -10.33 -28.78
CA ALA A 4 33.42 -11.16 -28.60
C ALA A 4 33.05 -11.18 -27.11
N ALA A 5 31.90 -10.65 -26.86
CA ALA A 5 31.15 -10.62 -25.62
C ALA A 5 31.48 -11.77 -24.67
N ARG A 6 31.95 -11.46 -23.49
CA ARG A 6 31.77 -12.33 -22.31
C ARG A 6 30.34 -12.14 -21.81
N PRO A 7 29.42 -13.07 -22.00
CA PRO A 7 28.32 -13.27 -21.06
C PRO A 7 28.87 -14.17 -19.93
N PRO A 8 28.38 -14.29 -18.83
CA PRO A 8 27.39 -13.61 -18.05
C PRO A 8 27.74 -13.57 -16.56
N ARG A 9 28.28 -12.50 -16.09
CA ARG A 9 28.25 -12.24 -14.63
C ARG A 9 26.92 -11.61 -14.17
N GLU A 10 25.96 -11.50 -15.08
CA GLU A 10 24.63 -10.92 -14.75
C GLU A 10 23.82 -11.79 -13.78
N ASN A 11 23.97 -13.10 -13.86
CA ASN A 11 23.21 -14.05 -13.05
C ASN A 11 23.74 -14.22 -11.62
N ALA A 12 25.00 -13.87 -11.34
CA ALA A 12 25.61 -14.09 -10.03
C ALA A 12 24.92 -13.29 -8.91
N GLY A 13 24.55 -12.03 -9.16
CA GLY A 13 23.85 -11.20 -8.18
C GLY A 13 22.48 -11.74 -7.81
N GLY A 14 21.71 -12.17 -8.80
CA GLY A 14 20.40 -12.81 -8.60
C GLY A 14 20.51 -14.10 -7.81
N LEU A 15 21.51 -14.94 -8.13
CA LEU A 15 21.75 -16.19 -7.40
C LEU A 15 22.10 -15.93 -5.93
N ILE A 16 22.98 -14.96 -5.64
CA ILE A 16 23.33 -14.57 -4.27
C ILE A 16 22.07 -14.11 -3.51
N ILE A 17 21.24 -13.27 -4.13
CA ILE A 17 19.99 -12.79 -3.53
C ILE A 17 19.07 -13.98 -3.19
N LEU A 18 18.85 -14.90 -4.11
CA LEU A 18 18.02 -16.08 -3.88
C LEU A 18 18.60 -16.98 -2.79
N THR A 19 19.91 -17.18 -2.77
CA THR A 19 20.58 -17.97 -1.73
C THR A 19 20.38 -17.33 -0.35
N VAL A 20 20.62 -16.01 -0.21
CA VAL A 20 20.41 -15.30 1.05
C VAL A 20 18.94 -15.29 1.45
N PHE A 21 18.02 -15.16 0.49
CA PHE A 21 16.58 -15.28 0.72
C PHE A 21 16.24 -16.65 1.33
N ILE A 22 16.61 -17.73 0.67
CA ILE A 22 16.31 -19.09 1.11
C ILE A 22 16.92 -19.36 2.50
N LEU A 23 18.20 -19.02 2.70
CA LEU A 23 18.88 -19.25 3.97
C LEU A 23 18.24 -18.44 5.11
N SER A 24 17.92 -17.17 4.89
CA SER A 24 17.31 -16.34 5.93
C SER A 24 15.91 -16.84 6.33
N ARG A 25 15.10 -17.33 5.38
CA ARG A 25 13.77 -17.90 5.68
C ARG A 25 13.87 -19.26 6.31
N PHE A 26 14.84 -20.08 5.90
CA PHE A 26 15.13 -21.35 6.54
C PHE A 26 15.52 -21.16 8.02
N VAL A 27 16.45 -20.23 8.33
CA VAL A 27 16.80 -19.88 9.71
C VAL A 27 15.59 -19.37 10.49
N PHE A 28 14.76 -18.52 9.89
CA PHE A 28 13.54 -18.02 10.51
C PHE A 28 12.59 -19.17 10.94
N TYR A 29 12.37 -20.15 10.07
CA TYR A 29 11.52 -21.31 10.39
C TYR A 29 12.15 -22.25 11.39
N LEU A 30 13.48 -22.48 11.35
CA LEU A 30 14.19 -23.28 12.37
C LEU A 30 14.08 -22.68 13.76
N GLN A 31 13.90 -21.36 13.86
CA GLN A 31 13.72 -20.66 15.12
C GLN A 31 12.26 -20.56 15.58
N GLY A 32 11.35 -21.29 14.94
CA GLY A 32 9.95 -21.34 15.32
C GLY A 32 9.07 -20.30 14.64
N GLY A 33 9.59 -19.54 13.68
CA GLY A 33 8.76 -18.67 12.84
C GLY A 33 7.76 -19.48 12.01
N ALA A 34 6.57 -18.92 11.75
CA ALA A 34 5.50 -19.62 11.05
C ALA A 34 4.70 -18.68 10.13
N PHE A 35 4.06 -19.25 9.11
CA PHE A 35 3.08 -18.53 8.30
C PHE A 35 1.72 -18.47 9.03
N ILE A 36 1.16 -17.27 9.18
CA ILE A 36 -0.07 -17.00 9.91
C ILE A 36 -1.21 -16.82 8.91
N ALA A 37 -2.09 -17.83 8.80
CA ALA A 37 -3.26 -17.80 7.92
C ALA A 37 -4.56 -17.39 8.64
N THR A 38 -4.53 -17.19 9.95
CA THR A 38 -5.69 -16.86 10.79
C THR A 38 -6.48 -15.63 10.34
N PRO A 39 -5.87 -14.58 9.70
CA PRO A 39 -6.63 -13.45 9.17
C PRO A 39 -7.73 -13.84 8.18
N LEU A 40 -7.63 -14.99 7.51
CA LEU A 40 -8.67 -15.51 6.62
C LEU A 40 -10.04 -15.57 7.31
N ALA A 41 -10.06 -15.91 8.60
CA ALA A 41 -11.29 -16.05 9.36
C ALA A 41 -11.90 -14.71 9.79
N PHE A 42 -11.06 -13.76 10.25
CA PHE A 42 -11.56 -12.58 10.97
C PHE A 42 -11.29 -11.23 10.29
N ALA A 43 -10.32 -11.15 9.35
CA ALA A 43 -10.00 -9.86 8.77
C ALA A 43 -11.22 -9.21 8.11
N MET A 44 -11.46 -7.95 8.47
CA MET A 44 -12.64 -7.18 8.04
C MET A 44 -12.76 -7.10 6.51
N GLN A 45 -11.60 -7.02 5.85
CA GLN A 45 -11.46 -6.83 4.40
C GLN A 45 -11.76 -8.10 3.59
N TYR A 46 -11.86 -9.26 4.25
CA TYR A 46 -12.04 -10.53 3.56
C TYR A 46 -13.49 -10.96 3.60
N LEU A 47 -13.96 -11.49 2.49
CA LEU A 47 -15.24 -12.17 2.40
C LEU A 47 -15.24 -13.46 3.22
N ASP A 48 -16.41 -14.03 3.44
CA ASP A 48 -16.58 -15.32 4.10
C ASP A 48 -15.82 -16.42 3.34
N PRO A 49 -14.91 -17.16 3.99
CA PRO A 49 -14.15 -18.24 3.36
C PRO A 49 -15.03 -19.33 2.74
N ALA A 50 -16.19 -19.64 3.35
CA ALA A 50 -17.13 -20.60 2.78
C ALA A 50 -17.67 -20.11 1.44
N LEU A 51 -18.11 -18.84 1.36
CA LEU A 51 -18.60 -18.24 0.13
C LEU A 51 -17.51 -18.08 -0.93
N LEU A 52 -16.28 -17.73 -0.53
CA LEU A 52 -15.14 -17.69 -1.44
C LEU A 52 -14.87 -19.08 -2.06
N LYS A 53 -15.15 -20.16 -1.34
CA LYS A 53 -14.99 -21.54 -1.84
C LYS A 53 -16.15 -21.96 -2.74
N THR A 54 -17.41 -21.65 -2.41
CA THR A 54 -18.61 -22.09 -3.12
C THR A 54 -19.03 -21.14 -4.23
N ASP A 55 -19.20 -19.85 -3.92
CA ASP A 55 -19.86 -18.83 -4.74
C ASP A 55 -18.95 -17.64 -5.08
N LEU A 56 -17.69 -17.95 -5.46
CA LEU A 56 -16.62 -16.94 -5.65
C LEU A 56 -17.04 -15.78 -6.54
N LEU A 57 -17.52 -16.03 -7.75
CA LEU A 57 -17.80 -14.97 -8.72
C LEU A 57 -18.95 -14.07 -8.28
N GLN A 58 -20.02 -14.65 -7.74
CA GLN A 58 -21.15 -13.90 -7.21
C GLN A 58 -20.72 -13.06 -6.01
N SER A 59 -19.97 -13.66 -5.07
CA SER A 59 -19.46 -12.96 -3.88
C SER A 59 -18.55 -11.79 -4.26
N LEU A 60 -17.71 -11.93 -5.28
CA LEU A 60 -16.84 -10.84 -5.78
C LEU A 60 -17.62 -9.76 -6.53
N PHE A 61 -18.67 -10.13 -7.25
CA PHE A 61 -19.51 -9.15 -7.94
C PHE A 61 -20.24 -8.25 -6.94
N TYR A 62 -20.76 -8.81 -5.84
CA TYR A 62 -21.42 -8.06 -4.77
C TYR A 62 -20.48 -7.63 -3.64
N LEU A 63 -19.17 -7.71 -3.86
CA LEU A 63 -18.19 -7.11 -2.96
C LEU A 63 -18.16 -5.59 -3.19
N HIS A 64 -18.45 -4.83 -2.12
CA HIS A 64 -18.43 -3.37 -2.12
C HIS A 64 -17.52 -2.77 -1.05
N SER A 65 -17.15 -3.55 -0.03
CA SER A 65 -16.32 -3.09 1.08
C SER A 65 -14.86 -2.85 0.69
N GLN A 66 -14.34 -3.63 -0.27
CA GLN A 66 -12.96 -3.55 -0.77
C GLN A 66 -12.89 -3.87 -2.26
N PRO A 67 -11.80 -3.50 -2.95
CA PRO A 67 -11.52 -3.98 -4.31
C PRO A 67 -11.36 -5.51 -4.35
N PRO A 68 -11.67 -6.18 -5.49
CA PRO A 68 -11.92 -7.62 -5.50
C PRO A 68 -10.68 -8.53 -5.60
N LEU A 69 -9.50 -8.02 -6.02
CA LEU A 69 -8.40 -8.89 -6.47
C LEU A 69 -7.83 -9.75 -5.36
N PHE A 70 -7.68 -9.21 -4.13
CA PHE A 70 -7.16 -10.02 -3.03
C PHE A 70 -8.15 -11.11 -2.62
N ASN A 71 -9.44 -10.81 -2.54
CA ASN A 71 -10.49 -11.81 -2.28
C ASN A 71 -10.59 -12.86 -3.41
N LEU A 72 -10.35 -12.47 -4.66
CA LEU A 72 -10.22 -13.42 -5.78
C LEU A 72 -9.04 -14.38 -5.56
N MET A 73 -7.87 -13.87 -5.18
CA MET A 73 -6.71 -14.71 -4.87
C MET A 73 -7.01 -15.68 -3.72
N LEU A 74 -7.64 -15.18 -2.63
CA LEU A 74 -8.04 -16.04 -1.51
C LEU A 74 -8.99 -17.16 -1.98
N GLY A 75 -10.01 -16.81 -2.75
CA GLY A 75 -11.00 -17.78 -3.24
C GLY A 75 -10.43 -18.80 -4.21
N LEU A 76 -9.54 -18.39 -5.12
CA LEU A 76 -8.86 -19.33 -6.03
C LEU A 76 -8.05 -20.37 -5.26
N VAL A 77 -7.29 -19.96 -4.25
CA VAL A 77 -6.52 -20.90 -3.41
C VAL A 77 -7.46 -21.84 -2.65
N LEU A 78 -8.56 -21.33 -2.07
CA LEU A 78 -9.54 -22.16 -1.36
C LEU A 78 -10.23 -23.19 -2.27
N LYS A 79 -10.44 -22.85 -3.55
CA LYS A 79 -11.04 -23.78 -4.53
C LYS A 79 -10.06 -24.83 -5.05
N LEU A 80 -8.80 -24.44 -5.25
CA LEU A 80 -7.82 -25.27 -5.96
C LEU A 80 -6.93 -26.11 -5.04
N SER A 81 -6.83 -25.74 -3.74
CA SER A 81 -5.92 -26.40 -2.80
C SER A 81 -6.64 -27.20 -1.74
N GLN A 82 -6.14 -28.40 -1.47
CA GLN A 82 -6.54 -29.22 -0.31
C GLN A 82 -5.90 -28.73 1.00
N VAL A 83 -4.79 -27.98 0.91
CA VAL A 83 -4.04 -27.43 2.04
C VAL A 83 -3.84 -25.91 1.84
N PRO A 84 -4.90 -25.09 1.97
CA PRO A 84 -4.86 -23.67 1.61
C PRO A 84 -3.78 -22.88 2.33
N ALA A 85 -3.53 -23.13 3.63
CA ALA A 85 -2.51 -22.43 4.40
C ALA A 85 -1.10 -22.59 3.81
N LEU A 86 -0.75 -23.81 3.37
CA LEU A 86 0.52 -24.08 2.68
C LEU A 86 0.58 -23.37 1.33
N SER A 87 -0.51 -23.40 0.57
CA SER A 87 -0.57 -22.75 -0.75
C SER A 87 -0.43 -21.23 -0.64
N TYR A 88 -1.05 -20.59 0.34
CA TYR A 88 -0.83 -19.18 0.64
C TYR A 88 0.63 -18.92 1.02
N SER A 89 1.22 -19.75 1.88
CA SER A 89 2.63 -19.62 2.28
C SER A 89 3.56 -19.68 1.06
N ILE A 90 3.36 -20.64 0.15
CA ILE A 90 4.15 -20.77 -1.08
C ILE A 90 3.98 -19.52 -1.98
N LEU A 91 2.75 -19.03 -2.15
CA LEU A 91 2.47 -17.82 -2.92
C LEU A 91 3.23 -16.60 -2.37
N PHE A 92 3.17 -16.40 -1.04
CA PHE A 92 3.84 -15.29 -0.37
C PHE A 92 5.37 -15.43 -0.42
N LYS A 93 5.92 -16.65 -0.32
CA LYS A 93 7.36 -16.91 -0.50
C LYS A 93 7.81 -16.65 -1.94
N THR A 94 6.98 -17.01 -2.92
CA THR A 94 7.28 -16.72 -4.34
C THR A 94 7.32 -15.20 -4.56
N ALA A 95 6.34 -14.45 -4.06
CA ALA A 95 6.38 -13.00 -4.07
C ALA A 95 7.62 -12.46 -3.35
N GLY A 96 7.97 -13.05 -2.19
CA GLY A 96 9.14 -12.72 -1.39
C GLY A 96 10.47 -12.91 -2.08
N ALA A 97 10.60 -13.91 -2.93
CA ALA A 97 11.79 -14.12 -3.76
C ALA A 97 11.86 -13.11 -4.93
N LEU A 98 10.72 -12.75 -5.51
CA LEU A 98 10.65 -11.85 -6.65
C LEU A 98 10.85 -10.38 -6.27
N ILE A 99 10.42 -9.93 -5.09
CA ILE A 99 10.61 -8.55 -4.61
C ILE A 99 12.09 -8.13 -4.62
N PRO A 100 13.03 -8.84 -3.98
CA PRO A 100 14.44 -8.44 -3.99
C PRO A 100 15.07 -8.57 -5.38
N LEU A 101 14.68 -9.53 -6.21
CA LEU A 101 15.14 -9.61 -7.59
C LEU A 101 14.71 -8.38 -8.40
N ALA A 102 13.46 -7.93 -8.23
CA ALA A 102 12.96 -6.71 -8.86
C ALA A 102 13.68 -5.46 -8.32
N CYS A 103 13.94 -5.38 -7.01
CA CYS A 103 14.71 -4.32 -6.39
C CYS A 103 16.13 -4.22 -7.00
N TYR A 104 16.87 -5.32 -7.02
CA TYR A 104 18.21 -5.39 -7.61
C TYR A 104 18.21 -5.01 -9.09
N GLY A 105 17.26 -5.57 -9.85
CA GLY A 105 17.08 -5.26 -11.27
C GLY A 105 16.76 -3.77 -11.52
N THR A 106 15.96 -3.14 -10.66
CA THR A 106 15.64 -1.72 -10.72
C THR A 106 16.88 -0.87 -10.44
N LEU A 107 17.60 -1.14 -9.35
CA LEU A 107 18.79 -0.39 -8.94
C LEU A 107 19.90 -0.49 -10.00
N THR A 108 20.14 -1.67 -10.56
CA THR A 108 21.12 -1.86 -11.62
C THR A 108 20.70 -1.18 -12.92
N ALA A 109 19.41 -1.18 -13.26
CA ALA A 109 18.88 -0.51 -14.44
C ALA A 109 19.06 1.02 -14.41
N ILE A 110 19.03 1.64 -13.22
CA ILE A 110 19.28 3.08 -13.06
C ILE A 110 20.79 3.42 -12.92
N GLY A 111 21.68 2.43 -13.00
CA GLY A 111 23.11 2.65 -12.99
C GLY A 111 23.79 2.56 -11.62
N VAL A 112 23.12 2.04 -10.58
CA VAL A 112 23.78 1.73 -9.32
C VAL A 112 24.79 0.60 -9.52
N LYS A 113 26.01 0.76 -8.97
CA LYS A 113 27.05 -0.27 -9.05
C LYS A 113 26.52 -1.60 -8.50
N ARG A 114 26.79 -2.71 -9.18
CA ARG A 114 26.23 -4.05 -8.86
C ARG A 114 26.41 -4.45 -7.40
N LEU A 115 27.59 -4.24 -6.83
CA LEU A 115 27.85 -4.55 -5.40
C LEU A 115 26.98 -3.68 -4.48
N THR A 116 26.89 -2.39 -4.74
CA THR A 116 26.04 -1.48 -3.97
C THR A 116 24.56 -1.85 -4.09
N ALA A 117 24.09 -2.16 -5.30
CA ALA A 117 22.72 -2.65 -5.54
C ALA A 117 22.44 -3.95 -4.79
N LEU A 118 23.40 -4.89 -4.78
CA LEU A 118 23.31 -6.14 -4.04
C LEU A 118 23.18 -5.89 -2.53
N LEU A 119 24.05 -5.05 -1.97
CA LEU A 119 24.04 -4.74 -0.53
C LEU A 119 22.74 -4.05 -0.12
N ILE A 120 22.27 -3.04 -0.87
CA ILE A 120 20.99 -2.37 -0.62
C ILE A 120 19.85 -3.38 -0.66
N THR A 121 19.83 -4.27 -1.64
CA THR A 121 18.80 -5.30 -1.80
C THR A 121 18.80 -6.28 -0.65
N ILE A 122 19.97 -6.75 -0.21
CA ILE A 122 20.08 -7.68 0.93
C ILE A 122 19.59 -7.01 2.21
N VAL A 123 20.01 -5.77 2.49
CA VAL A 123 19.54 -5.02 3.66
C VAL A 123 18.02 -4.85 3.59
N PHE A 124 17.47 -4.46 2.45
CA PHE A 124 16.03 -4.31 2.28
C PHE A 124 15.28 -5.64 2.51
N MET A 125 15.75 -6.73 1.92
CA MET A 125 15.14 -8.07 2.02
C MET A 125 15.16 -8.64 3.44
N LEU A 126 16.16 -8.30 4.23
CA LEU A 126 16.30 -8.74 5.62
C LEU A 126 15.55 -7.84 6.61
N ASN A 127 14.84 -6.81 6.13
CA ASN A 127 14.01 -5.97 6.99
C ASN A 127 12.96 -6.84 7.73
N PRO A 128 12.93 -6.79 9.09
CA PRO A 128 11.99 -7.57 9.89
C PRO A 128 10.55 -7.36 9.49
N THR A 129 10.14 -6.13 9.16
CA THR A 129 8.80 -5.83 8.68
C THR A 129 8.43 -6.64 7.43
N LEU A 130 9.35 -6.74 6.46
CA LEU A 130 9.10 -7.56 5.26
C LEU A 130 8.98 -9.03 5.59
N ILE A 131 9.82 -9.55 6.50
CA ILE A 131 9.75 -10.96 6.93
C ILE A 131 8.44 -11.24 7.68
N LEU A 132 7.98 -10.32 8.52
CA LEU A 132 6.72 -10.47 9.25
C LEU A 132 5.53 -10.48 8.29
N TYR A 133 5.41 -9.50 7.39
CA TYR A 133 4.31 -9.44 6.43
C TYR A 133 4.37 -10.57 5.38
N GLU A 134 5.56 -11.07 5.04
CA GLU A 134 5.72 -12.27 4.19
C GLU A 134 5.10 -13.53 4.84
N ASN A 135 5.06 -13.55 6.18
CA ASN A 135 4.55 -14.67 6.96
C ASN A 135 3.15 -14.41 7.55
N LEU A 136 2.43 -13.42 7.03
CA LEU A 136 1.06 -13.11 7.41
C LEU A 136 0.18 -13.07 6.16
N LEU A 137 -0.95 -13.77 6.19
CA LEU A 137 -1.95 -13.71 5.13
C LEU A 137 -2.66 -12.35 5.16
N TYR A 138 -1.96 -11.34 4.60
CA TYR A 138 -2.46 -9.97 4.53
C TYR A 138 -2.00 -9.27 3.26
N TYR A 139 -2.84 -8.42 2.68
CA TYR A 139 -2.61 -7.82 1.36
C TYR A 139 -1.39 -6.89 1.30
N SER A 140 -0.95 -6.29 2.43
CA SER A 140 0.16 -5.32 2.44
C SER A 140 1.46 -5.88 1.84
N TYR A 141 1.73 -7.18 2.00
CA TYR A 141 2.90 -7.80 1.37
C TYR A 141 2.76 -7.94 -0.14
N ILE A 142 1.56 -8.27 -0.60
CA ILE A 142 1.24 -8.38 -2.02
C ILE A 142 1.25 -7.00 -2.70
N GLU A 143 0.88 -5.93 -1.98
CA GLU A 143 1.08 -4.54 -2.46
C GLU A 143 2.56 -4.24 -2.70
N THR A 144 3.45 -4.63 -1.75
CA THR A 144 4.91 -4.50 -1.92
C THR A 144 5.40 -5.21 -3.18
N PHE A 145 4.88 -6.42 -3.43
CA PHE A 145 5.20 -7.20 -4.63
C PHE A 145 4.77 -6.47 -5.92
N TYR A 146 3.55 -5.96 -5.99
CA TYR A 146 3.09 -5.22 -7.16
C TYR A 146 3.90 -3.94 -7.40
N ILE A 147 4.21 -3.20 -6.35
CA ILE A 147 5.03 -1.99 -6.44
C ILE A 147 6.46 -2.34 -6.91
N ALA A 148 7.09 -3.38 -6.36
CA ALA A 148 8.42 -3.81 -6.76
C ALA A 148 8.50 -4.16 -8.26
N LEU A 149 7.50 -4.90 -8.76
CA LEU A 149 7.44 -5.24 -10.19
C LEU A 149 7.11 -4.03 -11.06
N ALA A 150 6.22 -3.14 -10.62
CA ALA A 150 5.96 -1.89 -11.34
C ALA A 150 7.24 -1.05 -11.47
N LEU A 151 8.00 -0.86 -10.39
CA LEU A 151 9.28 -0.15 -10.42
C LEU A 151 10.28 -0.81 -11.39
N PHE A 152 10.38 -2.14 -11.35
CA PHE A 152 11.25 -2.89 -12.23
C PHE A 152 10.88 -2.69 -13.71
N PHE A 153 9.61 -2.83 -14.06
CA PHE A 153 9.18 -2.70 -15.45
C PHE A 153 9.26 -1.25 -15.94
N LEU A 154 9.01 -0.26 -15.07
CA LEU A 154 9.21 1.15 -15.42
C LEU A 154 10.69 1.47 -15.66
N ALA A 155 11.60 0.96 -14.81
CA ALA A 155 13.03 1.10 -15.00
C ALA A 155 13.52 0.47 -16.31
N ARG A 156 13.02 -0.74 -16.61
CA ARG A 156 13.36 -1.45 -17.85
C ARG A 156 12.77 -0.77 -19.09
N TRP A 157 11.56 -0.23 -19.01
CA TRP A 157 10.99 0.60 -20.06
C TRP A 157 11.86 1.84 -20.31
N GLY A 158 12.38 2.42 -19.26
CA GLY A 158 13.33 3.52 -19.34
C GLY A 158 14.57 3.21 -20.20
N LEU A 159 15.01 1.96 -20.26
CA LEU A 159 16.17 1.53 -21.03
C LEU A 159 15.86 1.19 -22.50
N ASP A 160 14.86 0.35 -22.73
CA ASP A 160 14.61 -0.24 -24.05
C ASP A 160 13.34 0.29 -24.76
N LYS A 161 12.56 1.13 -24.10
CA LYS A 161 11.32 1.77 -24.61
C LYS A 161 10.26 0.79 -25.14
N LYS A 162 10.35 -0.49 -24.75
CA LYS A 162 9.38 -1.51 -25.21
C LYS A 162 8.01 -1.29 -24.59
N THR A 163 6.97 -1.17 -25.43
CA THR A 163 5.58 -0.96 -25.00
C THR A 163 5.09 -2.05 -24.05
N SER A 164 5.53 -3.31 -24.23
CA SER A 164 5.18 -4.42 -23.34
C SER A 164 5.60 -4.19 -21.89
N ARG A 165 6.76 -3.52 -21.66
CA ARG A 165 7.19 -3.21 -20.30
C ARG A 165 6.34 -2.13 -19.66
N LEU A 166 5.94 -1.15 -20.45
CA LEU A 166 5.02 -0.12 -19.98
C LEU A 166 3.62 -0.69 -19.70
N ALA A 167 3.16 -1.62 -20.53
CA ALA A 167 1.91 -2.34 -20.27
C ALA A 167 1.99 -3.16 -18.97
N LEU A 168 3.10 -3.85 -18.71
CA LEU A 168 3.33 -4.58 -17.46
C LEU A 168 3.40 -3.65 -16.24
N PHE A 169 4.06 -2.48 -16.36
CA PHE A 169 4.03 -1.46 -15.31
C PHE A 169 2.59 -1.10 -14.92
N TRP A 170 1.75 -0.74 -15.90
CA TRP A 170 0.35 -0.40 -15.65
C TRP A 170 -0.49 -1.60 -15.17
N ALA A 171 -0.19 -2.82 -15.65
CA ALA A 171 -0.88 -4.02 -15.20
C ALA A 171 -0.63 -4.29 -13.70
N PHE A 172 0.61 -4.13 -13.21
CA PHE A 172 0.89 -4.25 -11.78
C PHE A 172 0.28 -3.12 -10.95
N LEU A 173 0.19 -1.92 -11.50
CA LEU A 173 -0.55 -0.83 -10.87
C LEU A 173 -2.06 -1.08 -10.86
N LEU A 174 -2.63 -1.71 -11.89
CA LEU A 174 -4.01 -2.16 -11.89
C LEU A 174 -4.24 -3.20 -10.79
N CYS A 175 -3.35 -4.20 -10.65
CA CYS A 175 -3.41 -5.15 -9.55
C CYS A 175 -3.39 -4.46 -8.19
N LEU A 176 -2.57 -3.42 -8.02
CA LEU A 176 -2.52 -2.61 -6.80
C LEU A 176 -3.86 -1.92 -6.52
N GLY A 177 -4.46 -1.23 -7.51
CA GLY A 177 -5.75 -0.56 -7.37
C GLY A 177 -6.93 -1.52 -7.16
N LEU A 178 -6.87 -2.73 -7.75
CA LEU A 178 -7.85 -3.79 -7.54
C LEU A 178 -7.64 -4.56 -6.22
N THR A 179 -6.56 -4.30 -5.49
CA THR A 179 -6.26 -4.91 -4.17
C THR A 179 -6.64 -3.98 -3.03
N ARG A 180 -6.39 -2.67 -3.17
CA ARG A 180 -6.58 -1.73 -2.07
C ARG A 180 -7.18 -0.41 -2.51
N SER A 181 -8.22 0.02 -1.81
CA SER A 181 -9.01 1.22 -2.10
C SER A 181 -8.26 2.54 -1.98
N VAL A 182 -7.16 2.60 -1.21
CA VAL A 182 -6.31 3.79 -1.13
C VAL A 182 -5.75 4.18 -2.50
N PHE A 183 -5.51 3.21 -3.38
CA PHE A 183 -5.12 3.46 -4.76
C PHE A 183 -6.35 3.66 -5.65
N HIS A 184 -7.03 4.77 -5.40
CA HIS A 184 -8.21 5.21 -6.15
C HIS A 184 -7.85 5.62 -7.59
N PRO A 185 -8.78 5.62 -8.58
CA PRO A 185 -8.54 6.12 -9.94
C PRO A 185 -7.81 7.46 -10.02
N VAL A 186 -8.07 8.38 -9.08
CA VAL A 186 -7.39 9.68 -8.98
C VAL A 186 -5.86 9.55 -8.85
N PHE A 187 -5.37 8.55 -8.12
CA PHE A 187 -3.92 8.30 -8.00
C PHE A 187 -3.28 7.99 -9.37
N PHE A 188 -3.94 7.16 -10.18
CA PHE A 188 -3.41 6.76 -11.48
C PHE A 188 -3.50 7.90 -12.49
N LEU A 189 -4.57 8.69 -12.46
CA LEU A 189 -4.71 9.90 -13.27
C LEU A 189 -3.62 10.93 -12.90
N LEU A 190 -3.39 11.16 -11.60
CA LEU A 190 -2.33 12.04 -11.11
C LEU A 190 -0.95 11.54 -11.57
N THR A 191 -0.67 10.25 -11.42
CA THR A 191 0.58 9.63 -11.87
C THR A 191 0.76 9.81 -13.38
N GLY A 192 -0.29 9.50 -14.16
CA GLY A 192 -0.30 9.68 -15.61
C GLY A 192 -0.04 11.13 -16.01
N ALA A 193 -0.75 12.07 -15.40
CA ALA A 193 -0.65 13.50 -15.68
C ALA A 193 0.75 14.06 -15.37
N VAL A 194 1.26 13.80 -14.16
CA VAL A 194 2.56 14.35 -13.71
C VAL A 194 3.72 13.82 -14.56
N ILE A 195 3.75 12.52 -14.84
CA ILE A 195 4.81 11.93 -15.66
C ILE A 195 4.71 12.38 -17.12
N THR A 196 3.51 12.40 -17.68
CA THR A 196 3.27 12.89 -19.03
C THR A 196 3.70 14.35 -19.17
N TRP A 197 3.31 15.20 -18.23
CA TRP A 197 3.71 16.61 -18.21
C TRP A 197 5.23 16.77 -18.12
N TYR A 198 5.91 15.99 -17.26
CA TYR A 198 7.38 16.00 -17.17
C TYR A 198 8.04 15.63 -18.51
N LEU A 199 7.60 14.56 -19.14
CA LEU A 199 8.13 14.08 -20.42
C LEU A 199 7.82 15.08 -21.56
N TRP A 200 6.62 15.68 -21.57
CA TRP A 200 6.21 16.63 -22.59
C TRP A 200 7.04 17.91 -22.65
N ARG A 201 7.54 18.34 -21.49
CA ARG A 201 8.43 19.52 -21.40
C ARG A 201 9.79 19.32 -22.05
N ARG A 202 10.15 18.10 -22.42
CA ARG A 202 11.40 17.73 -23.10
C ARG A 202 11.09 17.33 -24.53
N ALA A 203 11.56 18.13 -25.49
CA ALA A 203 11.22 17.94 -26.92
C ALA A 203 11.53 16.52 -27.40
N GLU A 204 12.67 15.97 -26.97
CA GLU A 204 13.13 14.63 -27.29
C GLU A 204 12.30 13.50 -26.66
N ALA A 205 11.47 13.80 -25.66
CA ALA A 205 10.70 12.80 -24.92
C ALA A 205 9.17 12.87 -25.21
N LYS A 206 8.71 13.72 -26.11
CA LYS A 206 7.29 13.84 -26.45
C LYS A 206 6.66 12.50 -26.89
N PRO A 207 7.29 11.67 -27.75
CA PRO A 207 6.71 10.36 -28.11
C PRO A 207 6.57 9.44 -26.91
N LEU A 208 7.46 9.55 -25.92
CA LEU A 208 7.37 8.79 -24.66
C LEU A 208 6.23 9.29 -23.78
N ALA A 209 5.96 10.59 -23.76
CA ALA A 209 4.83 11.17 -23.05
C ALA A 209 3.50 10.65 -23.61
N GLU A 210 3.36 10.63 -24.93
CA GLU A 210 2.16 10.09 -25.59
C GLU A 210 1.98 8.59 -25.32
N ALA A 211 3.07 7.79 -25.42
CA ALA A 211 3.01 6.37 -25.14
C ALA A 211 2.60 6.11 -23.67
N PHE A 212 3.15 6.90 -22.73
CA PHE A 212 2.84 6.81 -21.31
C PHE A 212 1.37 7.15 -21.02
N LEU A 213 0.88 8.26 -21.58
CA LEU A 213 -0.52 8.68 -21.42
C LEU A 213 -1.50 7.67 -22.00
N ARG A 214 -1.26 7.20 -23.23
CA ARG A 214 -2.12 6.20 -23.87
C ARG A 214 -2.16 4.89 -23.09
N SER A 215 -1.03 4.47 -22.53
CA SER A 215 -0.96 3.22 -21.77
C SER A 215 -1.64 3.29 -20.39
N CYS A 216 -1.85 4.49 -19.82
CA CYS A 216 -2.59 4.68 -18.57
C CYS A 216 -4.04 4.15 -18.63
N ILE A 217 -4.60 4.04 -19.83
CA ILE A 217 -5.95 3.49 -20.06
C ILE A 217 -6.10 2.07 -19.51
N VAL A 218 -5.03 1.27 -19.50
CA VAL A 218 -5.00 -0.10 -18.97
C VAL A 218 -5.44 -0.18 -17.51
N VAL A 219 -5.13 0.84 -16.72
CA VAL A 219 -5.50 0.88 -15.30
C VAL A 219 -6.77 1.70 -15.05
N VAL A 220 -6.95 2.79 -15.78
CA VAL A 220 -8.07 3.71 -15.52
C VAL A 220 -9.41 3.07 -15.89
N ILE A 221 -9.52 2.44 -17.08
CA ILE A 221 -10.79 1.84 -17.52
C ILE A 221 -11.29 0.76 -16.55
N PRO A 222 -10.52 -0.28 -16.17
CA PRO A 222 -11.03 -1.30 -15.27
C PRO A 222 -11.44 -0.76 -13.88
N LEU A 223 -10.71 0.22 -13.35
CA LEU A 223 -11.08 0.85 -12.08
C LEU A 223 -12.32 1.72 -12.18
N MET A 224 -12.49 2.43 -13.31
CA MET A 224 -13.71 3.19 -13.57
C MET A 224 -14.93 2.26 -13.75
N LEU A 225 -14.74 1.10 -14.40
CA LEU A 225 -15.79 0.07 -14.50
C LEU A 225 -16.16 -0.47 -13.11
N LEU A 226 -15.19 -0.69 -12.22
CA LEU A 226 -15.46 -1.07 -10.83
C LEU A 226 -16.27 0.00 -10.08
N CYS A 227 -15.88 1.28 -10.21
CA CYS A 227 -16.63 2.39 -9.58
C CYS A 227 -18.04 2.51 -10.18
N SER A 228 -18.20 2.34 -11.50
CA SER A 228 -19.50 2.37 -12.18
C SER A 228 -20.40 1.20 -11.76
N LYS A 229 -19.82 -0.01 -11.60
CA LYS A 229 -20.53 -1.16 -11.03
C LYS A 229 -21.04 -0.84 -9.62
N ASN A 230 -20.21 -0.28 -8.76
CA ASN A 230 -20.63 0.09 -7.41
C ASN A 230 -21.71 1.18 -7.43
N ALA A 231 -21.63 2.14 -8.33
CA ALA A 231 -22.67 3.17 -8.50
C ALA A 231 -24.02 2.57 -8.94
N SER A 232 -23.99 1.64 -9.89
CA SER A 232 -25.21 1.01 -10.43
C SER A 232 -25.86 0.03 -9.47
N VAL A 233 -25.05 -0.73 -8.71
CA VAL A 233 -25.57 -1.80 -7.82
C VAL A 233 -25.85 -1.26 -6.40
N PHE A 234 -24.99 -0.37 -5.90
CA PHE A 234 -24.99 0.03 -4.49
C PHE A 234 -25.23 1.54 -4.26
N GLY A 235 -25.34 2.33 -5.33
CA GLY A 235 -25.64 3.77 -5.25
C GLY A 235 -24.46 4.65 -4.77
N PHE A 236 -23.21 4.17 -4.81
CA PHE A 236 -22.03 5.00 -4.54
C PHE A 236 -20.95 4.82 -5.61
N PHE A 237 -20.26 5.90 -5.97
CA PHE A 237 -19.18 5.89 -6.95
C PHE A 237 -17.83 5.85 -6.27
N GLY A 238 -17.23 4.67 -6.18
CA GLY A 238 -15.94 4.44 -5.52
C GLY A 238 -15.51 2.98 -5.54
N THR A 239 -14.30 2.70 -5.09
CA THR A 239 -13.73 1.36 -5.03
C THR A 239 -14.02 0.64 -3.70
N SER A 240 -14.51 1.37 -2.68
CA SER A 240 -14.87 0.86 -1.35
C SER A 240 -15.97 1.70 -0.75
N SER A 241 -16.89 1.07 -0.02
CA SER A 241 -17.97 1.74 0.71
C SER A 241 -17.54 2.25 2.10
N TRP A 242 -16.30 2.02 2.54
CA TRP A 242 -15.87 2.29 3.92
C TRP A 242 -15.33 3.70 4.16
N GLU A 243 -15.36 4.58 3.17
CA GLU A 243 -14.77 5.91 3.24
C GLU A 243 -15.24 6.70 4.47
N GLY A 244 -16.55 6.74 4.71
CA GLY A 244 -17.11 7.46 5.85
C GLY A 244 -16.76 6.84 7.20
N MET A 245 -16.71 5.51 7.27
CA MET A 245 -16.31 4.82 8.50
C MET A 245 -14.85 5.08 8.86
N ASN A 246 -13.96 5.10 7.87
CA ASN A 246 -12.55 5.43 8.07
C ASN A 246 -12.39 6.90 8.50
N LEU A 247 -13.04 7.82 7.79
CA LEU A 247 -12.97 9.25 8.13
C LEU A 247 -13.58 9.55 9.51
N TRP A 248 -14.66 8.84 9.89
CA TRP A 248 -15.23 8.95 11.22
C TRP A 248 -14.23 8.52 12.29
N THR A 249 -13.57 7.37 12.14
CA THR A 249 -12.53 6.90 13.06
C THR A 249 -11.40 7.92 13.20
N LYS A 250 -11.12 8.69 12.15
CA LYS A 250 -10.13 9.76 12.16
C LYS A 250 -10.54 10.97 12.97
N VAL A 251 -11.80 11.43 12.86
CA VAL A 251 -12.27 12.67 13.48
C VAL A 251 -12.95 12.45 14.84
N ASN A 252 -13.17 11.20 15.21
CA ASN A 252 -13.90 10.82 16.42
C ASN A 252 -12.99 10.81 17.65
N THR A 253 -12.44 11.96 18.00
CA THR A 253 -11.64 12.15 19.22
C THR A 253 -12.47 12.76 20.36
N PHE A 254 -13.80 12.78 20.21
CA PHE A 254 -14.72 13.28 21.25
C PHE A 254 -14.98 12.22 22.31
N VAL A 255 -15.11 12.67 23.55
CA VAL A 255 -15.64 11.81 24.62
C VAL A 255 -17.15 11.63 24.44
N PRO A 256 -17.77 10.56 24.97
CA PRO A 256 -19.21 10.26 24.76
C PRO A 256 -20.11 11.44 25.08
N GLU A 257 -19.87 12.16 26.19
CA GLU A 257 -20.69 13.32 26.61
C GLU A 257 -20.70 14.44 25.58
N GLN A 258 -19.57 14.67 24.90
CA GLN A 258 -19.48 15.66 23.83
C GLN A 258 -20.27 15.21 22.59
N LEU A 259 -20.28 13.90 22.29
CA LEU A 259 -21.05 13.37 21.17
C LEU A 259 -22.55 13.52 21.39
N GLU A 260 -23.04 13.28 22.62
CA GLU A 260 -24.44 13.48 22.98
C GLU A 260 -24.88 14.93 22.83
N GLU A 261 -24.05 15.90 23.30
CA GLU A 261 -24.29 17.31 23.12
C GLU A 261 -24.34 17.71 21.63
N LEU A 262 -23.41 17.22 20.84
CA LEU A 262 -23.37 17.47 19.39
C LEU A 262 -24.60 16.86 18.69
N HIS A 263 -25.05 15.72 19.14
CA HIS A 263 -26.27 15.07 18.63
C HIS A 263 -27.52 15.91 19.01
N ALA A 264 -27.63 16.32 20.25
CA ALA A 264 -28.75 17.18 20.70
C ALA A 264 -28.86 18.51 19.92
N ARG A 265 -27.71 19.01 19.43
CA ARG A 265 -27.62 20.18 18.54
C ARG A 265 -27.85 19.86 17.06
N GLY A 266 -28.09 18.61 16.69
CA GLY A 266 -28.28 18.17 15.30
C GLY A 266 -27.02 18.21 14.42
N ILE A 267 -25.81 18.26 15.02
CA ILE A 267 -24.53 18.32 14.32
C ILE A 267 -24.09 16.93 13.85
N VAL A 268 -24.34 15.91 14.67
CA VAL A 268 -24.07 14.51 14.35
C VAL A 268 -25.33 13.65 14.50
N SER A 269 -25.38 12.55 13.81
CA SER A 269 -26.53 11.63 13.80
C SER A 269 -26.49 10.63 14.95
N THR A 270 -27.61 9.91 15.13
CA THR A 270 -27.68 8.73 16.02
C THR A 270 -26.67 7.62 15.60
N THR A 271 -26.32 7.54 14.30
CA THR A 271 -25.30 6.60 13.82
C THR A 271 -23.94 6.94 14.41
N ALA A 272 -23.60 8.22 14.54
CA ALA A 272 -22.36 8.67 15.18
C ALA A 272 -22.31 8.31 16.67
N ILE A 273 -23.43 8.47 17.40
CA ILE A 273 -23.53 8.02 18.80
C ILE A 273 -23.26 6.53 18.92
N LYS A 274 -23.89 5.71 18.07
CA LYS A 274 -23.67 4.26 18.06
C LYS A 274 -22.23 3.87 17.66
N ALA A 275 -21.61 4.61 16.75
CA ALA A 275 -20.24 4.35 16.31
C ALA A 275 -19.21 4.66 17.41
N GLU A 276 -19.51 5.62 18.30
CA GLU A 276 -18.59 6.09 19.34
C GLU A 276 -17.15 6.27 18.78
N LEU A 277 -16.18 5.62 19.44
CA LEU A 277 -14.78 5.63 19.03
C LEU A 277 -14.43 4.62 17.91
N ARG A 278 -15.36 3.71 17.54
CA ARG A 278 -15.09 2.61 16.59
C ARG A 278 -16.24 2.44 15.61
N ALA A 279 -16.06 2.95 14.40
CA ALA A 279 -17.03 2.79 13.32
C ALA A 279 -17.22 1.33 12.87
N PHE A 280 -16.22 0.48 13.04
CA PHE A 280 -16.25 -0.93 12.64
C PHE A 280 -16.83 -1.81 13.77
N GLN A 281 -18.12 -1.57 14.10
CA GLN A 281 -18.91 -2.42 14.99
C GLN A 281 -19.71 -3.44 14.17
N PRO A 282 -20.15 -4.58 14.76
CA PRO A 282 -21.09 -5.49 14.10
C PRO A 282 -22.33 -4.74 13.58
N ILE A 283 -22.85 -5.11 12.42
CA ILE A 283 -23.99 -4.40 11.81
C ILE A 283 -25.24 -4.40 12.69
N THR A 284 -25.41 -5.42 13.52
CA THR A 284 -26.48 -5.54 14.52
C THR A 284 -26.41 -4.49 15.63
N HIS A 285 -25.26 -3.81 15.79
CA HIS A 285 -25.12 -2.68 16.69
C HIS A 285 -25.80 -1.41 16.13
N TYR A 286 -25.78 -1.24 14.81
CA TYR A 286 -26.39 -0.10 14.13
C TYR A 286 -27.90 -0.27 13.90
N PHE A 287 -28.33 -1.50 13.56
CA PHE A 287 -29.68 -1.83 13.15
C PHE A 287 -30.25 -2.98 13.98
N ASN A 288 -31.53 -2.86 14.40
CA ASN A 288 -32.25 -3.97 14.98
C ASN A 288 -32.69 -4.98 13.90
N ALA A 289 -33.16 -6.15 14.31
CA ALA A 289 -33.53 -7.24 13.41
C ALA A 289 -34.61 -6.86 12.38
N ALA A 290 -35.56 -5.99 12.75
CA ALA A 290 -36.61 -5.53 11.86
C ALA A 290 -36.03 -4.57 10.77
N ALA A 291 -35.14 -3.66 11.16
CA ALA A 291 -34.49 -2.76 10.22
C ALA A 291 -33.56 -3.52 9.26
N LEU A 292 -32.82 -4.53 9.73
CA LEU A 292 -31.94 -5.35 8.89
C LEU A 292 -32.69 -6.08 7.78
N LYS A 293 -33.91 -6.57 8.05
CA LYS A 293 -34.76 -7.24 7.05
C LYS A 293 -35.18 -6.32 5.90
N ASN A 294 -35.21 -5.02 6.13
CA ASN A 294 -35.61 -4.03 5.15
C ASN A 294 -34.45 -3.44 4.35
N ILE A 295 -33.19 -3.82 4.66
CA ILE A 295 -32.03 -3.37 3.91
C ILE A 295 -31.91 -4.19 2.63
N PRO A 296 -31.95 -3.55 1.44
CA PRO A 296 -31.75 -4.25 0.19
C PRO A 296 -30.39 -4.93 0.13
N CYS A 297 -30.40 -6.20 -0.23
CA CYS A 297 -29.18 -6.99 -0.42
C CYS A 297 -29.41 -8.01 -1.55
N HIS A 298 -28.36 -8.63 -2.08
CA HIS A 298 -28.42 -9.40 -3.31
C HIS A 298 -28.05 -10.87 -3.16
N CYS A 299 -27.13 -11.19 -2.26
CA CYS A 299 -26.67 -12.55 -2.03
C CYS A 299 -26.11 -12.69 -0.59
N LEU A 300 -25.74 -13.90 -0.20
CA LEU A 300 -25.21 -14.15 1.14
C LEU A 300 -23.97 -13.28 1.48
N ALA A 301 -23.18 -12.91 0.48
CA ALA A 301 -21.98 -12.11 0.70
C ALA A 301 -22.27 -10.68 1.19
N ASP A 302 -23.43 -10.10 0.85
CA ASP A 302 -23.85 -8.76 1.25
C ASP A 302 -25.12 -8.74 2.12
N CYS A 303 -25.73 -9.93 2.43
CA CYS A 303 -26.90 -10.07 3.28
C CYS A 303 -26.60 -10.66 4.66
N SER A 304 -25.61 -11.57 4.77
CA SER A 304 -25.27 -12.18 6.05
C SER A 304 -24.66 -11.17 7.02
N THR A 305 -25.13 -11.14 8.26
CA THR A 305 -24.57 -10.30 9.33
C THR A 305 -23.23 -10.82 9.85
N THR A 306 -23.03 -12.15 9.78
CA THR A 306 -21.82 -12.84 10.24
C THR A 306 -21.29 -13.77 9.16
N LYS A 307 -19.99 -14.01 9.16
CA LYS A 307 -19.32 -15.02 8.34
C LYS A 307 -19.54 -16.42 8.92
N SER A 308 -19.31 -17.46 8.13
CA SER A 308 -19.30 -18.87 8.57
C SER A 308 -18.31 -19.13 9.71
N THR A 309 -17.33 -18.29 9.87
CA THR A 309 -16.32 -18.30 10.95
C THR A 309 -16.78 -17.65 12.25
N GLY A 310 -18.01 -17.11 12.32
CA GLY A 310 -18.56 -16.43 13.48
C GLY A 310 -18.20 -14.95 13.63
N TYR A 311 -17.31 -14.43 12.79
CA TYR A 311 -16.92 -13.01 12.81
C TYR A 311 -17.90 -12.13 12.01
N PRO A 312 -18.01 -10.83 12.32
CA PRO A 312 -18.89 -9.91 11.60
C PRO A 312 -18.56 -9.86 10.10
N ASN A 313 -19.61 -9.83 9.27
CA ASN A 313 -19.46 -9.63 7.84
C ASN A 313 -19.50 -8.14 7.48
N PHE A 314 -18.34 -7.52 7.34
CA PHE A 314 -18.23 -6.10 7.00
C PHE A 314 -18.54 -5.78 5.53
N ASN A 315 -18.94 -6.76 4.73
CA ASN A 315 -19.51 -6.57 3.41
C ASN A 315 -21.06 -6.55 3.41
N HIS A 316 -21.72 -6.51 4.57
CA HIS A 316 -23.18 -6.39 4.64
C HIS A 316 -23.62 -5.02 4.11
N SER A 317 -24.65 -4.98 3.22
CA SER A 317 -25.14 -3.78 2.55
C SER A 317 -25.50 -2.63 3.52
N GLY A 318 -25.86 -2.95 4.75
CA GLY A 318 -26.13 -1.96 5.80
C GLY A 318 -24.94 -1.03 6.11
N TYR A 319 -23.70 -1.48 5.90
CA TYR A 319 -22.54 -0.63 6.12
C TYR A 319 -22.42 0.49 5.08
N ILE A 320 -23.07 0.39 3.92
CA ILE A 320 -23.14 1.50 2.97
C ILE A 320 -23.90 2.66 3.60
N ILE A 321 -25.04 2.38 4.24
CA ILE A 321 -25.87 3.38 4.91
C ILE A 321 -25.10 4.00 6.09
N VAL A 322 -24.47 3.16 6.92
CA VAL A 322 -23.66 3.61 8.06
C VAL A 322 -22.53 4.50 7.59
N SER A 323 -21.78 4.08 6.58
CA SER A 323 -20.63 4.82 6.06
C SER A 323 -21.03 6.17 5.44
N GLN A 324 -22.11 6.21 4.66
CA GLN A 324 -22.61 7.46 4.10
C GLN A 324 -23.06 8.45 5.17
N GLN A 325 -23.68 7.96 6.24
CA GLN A 325 -24.08 8.82 7.36
C GLN A 325 -22.87 9.34 8.14
N LEU A 326 -21.92 8.43 8.48
CA LEU A 326 -20.70 8.81 9.18
C LEU A 326 -19.81 9.75 8.35
N LEU A 327 -19.84 9.65 7.01
CA LEU A 327 -19.16 10.63 6.14
C LEU A 327 -19.74 12.02 6.31
N ARG A 328 -21.07 12.15 6.32
CA ARG A 328 -21.75 13.45 6.54
C ARG A 328 -21.43 14.03 7.92
N ASP A 329 -21.47 13.19 8.94
CA ASP A 329 -21.16 13.59 10.32
C ASP A 329 -19.70 14.02 10.47
N ALA A 330 -18.75 13.26 9.91
CA ALA A 330 -17.34 13.60 9.90
C ALA A 330 -17.05 14.93 9.18
N LEU A 331 -17.65 15.14 8.00
CA LEU A 331 -17.50 16.40 7.28
C LEU A 331 -18.10 17.59 8.04
N SER A 332 -19.19 17.39 8.81
CA SER A 332 -19.76 18.41 9.67
C SER A 332 -18.80 18.81 10.79
N LEU A 333 -18.12 17.83 11.41
CA LEU A 333 -17.10 18.07 12.43
C LEU A 333 -15.87 18.78 11.86
N ILE A 334 -15.38 18.35 10.70
CA ILE A 334 -14.23 18.97 10.03
C ILE A 334 -14.51 20.43 9.68
N ARG A 335 -15.72 20.75 9.15
CA ARG A 335 -16.11 22.12 8.84
C ARG A 335 -16.20 23.01 10.07
N ARG A 336 -16.59 22.43 11.20
CA ARG A 336 -16.71 23.14 12.47
C ARG A 336 -15.34 23.44 13.09
N ASP A 337 -14.41 22.51 13.04
CA ASP A 337 -13.07 22.65 13.63
C ASP A 337 -11.99 22.09 12.69
N PRO A 338 -11.67 22.82 11.62
CA PRO A 338 -10.63 22.40 10.68
C PRO A 338 -9.24 22.40 11.30
N ALA A 339 -8.98 23.21 12.33
CA ALA A 339 -7.69 23.26 13.01
C ALA A 339 -7.43 21.96 13.78
N ARG A 340 -8.43 21.43 14.46
CA ARG A 340 -8.36 20.14 15.13
C ARG A 340 -8.11 19.01 14.14
N PHE A 341 -8.85 18.99 13.01
CA PHE A 341 -8.61 17.98 11.96
C PHE A 341 -7.19 18.02 11.42
N LEU A 342 -6.63 19.22 11.23
CA LEU A 342 -5.23 19.37 10.82
C LEU A 342 -4.27 18.82 11.89
N PHE A 343 -4.51 19.13 13.15
CA PHE A 343 -3.71 18.62 14.26
C PHE A 343 -3.75 17.09 14.34
N ASP A 344 -4.94 16.48 14.25
CA ASP A 344 -5.12 15.03 14.23
C ASP A 344 -4.44 14.39 13.00
N THR A 345 -4.42 15.11 11.87
CA THR A 345 -3.72 14.67 10.65
C THR A 345 -2.21 14.67 10.85
N LEU A 346 -1.64 15.65 11.54
CA LEU A 346 -0.22 15.65 11.91
C LEU A 346 0.12 14.52 12.89
N GLY A 347 -0.78 14.19 13.82
CA GLY A 347 -0.65 13.02 14.69
C GLY A 347 -0.60 11.71 13.89
N SER A 348 -1.52 11.53 12.95
CA SER A 348 -1.52 10.34 12.05
C SER A 348 -0.30 10.29 11.13
N TYR A 349 0.17 11.43 10.65
CA TYR A 349 1.43 11.52 9.91
C TYR A 349 2.61 11.03 10.76
N SER A 350 2.66 11.42 12.03
CA SER A 350 3.66 10.92 12.96
C SER A 350 3.62 9.39 13.08
N LEU A 351 2.40 8.81 13.24
CA LEU A 351 2.21 7.36 13.26
C LEU A 351 2.67 6.67 11.96
N THR A 352 2.51 7.32 10.80
CA THR A 352 2.99 6.80 9.52
C THR A 352 4.51 6.59 9.52
N LEU A 353 5.25 7.38 10.29
CA LEU A 353 6.71 7.31 10.37
C LEU A 353 7.23 6.24 11.36
N TRP A 354 6.36 5.62 12.14
CA TRP A 354 6.75 4.54 13.06
C TRP A 354 7.21 3.29 12.29
N HIS A 355 7.86 2.40 13.02
CA HIS A 355 8.26 1.12 12.45
C HIS A 355 7.03 0.29 12.09
N SER A 356 6.97 -0.19 10.86
CA SER A 356 5.74 -0.82 10.33
C SER A 356 5.39 -2.16 10.97
N SER A 357 6.30 -2.78 11.71
CA SER A 357 6.04 -4.00 12.48
C SER A 357 5.19 -3.76 13.73
N ASP A 358 5.06 -2.50 14.18
CA ASP A 358 4.29 -2.17 15.37
C ASP A 358 2.77 -2.08 15.14
N SER A 359 2.31 -2.12 13.89
CA SER A 359 0.93 -1.81 13.53
C SER A 359 -0.07 -2.96 13.68
N VAL A 360 0.37 -4.19 13.87
CA VAL A 360 -0.51 -5.38 13.90
C VAL A 360 -0.30 -6.13 15.22
N HIS A 361 -0.82 -5.55 16.29
CA HIS A 361 -0.72 -6.10 17.64
C HIS A 361 -1.27 -7.53 17.73
N GLY A 362 -0.54 -8.41 18.41
CA GLY A 362 -0.94 -9.78 18.71
C GLY A 362 -0.78 -10.78 17.55
N LEU A 363 -0.86 -10.35 16.30
CA LEU A 363 -0.71 -11.26 15.15
C LEU A 363 0.72 -11.71 14.92
N PHE A 364 1.69 -10.90 15.37
CA PHE A 364 3.11 -11.15 15.13
C PHE A 364 3.87 -11.68 16.34
N GLU A 365 3.25 -11.88 17.50
CA GLU A 365 3.97 -12.14 18.76
C GLU A 365 5.07 -13.21 18.64
N ASN A 366 4.73 -14.41 18.14
CA ASN A 366 5.71 -15.48 17.96
C ASN A 366 6.79 -15.12 16.94
N ASN A 367 6.40 -14.55 15.80
CA ASN A 367 7.34 -14.19 14.73
C ASN A 367 8.21 -13.01 15.14
N MET A 368 7.67 -12.06 15.93
CA MET A 368 8.44 -10.95 16.52
C MET A 368 9.49 -11.44 17.50
N ALA A 369 9.18 -12.43 18.34
CA ALA A 369 10.15 -13.01 19.27
C ALA A 369 11.36 -13.60 18.53
N VAL A 370 11.13 -14.30 17.42
CA VAL A 370 12.18 -14.84 16.53
C VAL A 370 13.06 -13.73 15.95
N LEU A 371 12.47 -12.60 15.57
CA LEU A 371 13.15 -11.51 14.89
C LEU A 371 13.66 -10.40 15.82
N LYS A 372 13.49 -10.54 17.14
CA LYS A 372 13.73 -9.47 18.13
C LYS A 372 15.10 -8.78 18.01
N LYS A 373 16.16 -9.53 17.80
CA LYS A 373 17.52 -8.97 17.63
C LYS A 373 17.63 -8.16 16.34
N LEU A 374 17.14 -8.72 15.24
CA LEU A 374 17.13 -8.09 13.91
C LEU A 374 16.24 -6.85 13.92
N GLU A 375 15.08 -6.94 14.56
CA GLU A 375 14.16 -5.82 14.81
C GLU A 375 14.85 -4.66 15.52
N SER A 376 15.61 -4.94 16.58
CA SER A 376 16.34 -3.93 17.35
C SER A 376 17.38 -3.20 16.51
N ILE A 377 18.09 -3.92 15.63
CA ILE A 377 19.05 -3.32 14.69
C ILE A 377 18.34 -2.38 13.73
N TYR A 378 17.23 -2.83 13.14
CA TYR A 378 16.48 -2.01 12.19
C TYR A 378 15.79 -0.81 12.86
N ARG A 379 15.30 -0.97 14.08
CA ARG A 379 14.80 0.16 14.89
C ARG A 379 15.88 1.21 15.12
N PHE A 380 17.09 0.77 15.43
CA PHE A 380 18.24 1.67 15.58
C PHE A 380 18.56 2.40 14.26
N LEU A 381 18.62 1.69 13.14
CA LEU A 381 18.87 2.28 11.81
C LEU A 381 17.79 3.28 11.40
N HIS A 382 16.57 3.10 11.87
CA HIS A 382 15.47 4.06 11.69
C HIS A 382 15.36 5.07 12.85
N PHE A 383 16.48 5.42 13.48
CA PHE A 383 16.54 6.41 14.57
C PHE A 383 15.70 6.03 15.80
N GLY A 384 15.56 4.75 16.07
CA GLY A 384 14.85 4.22 17.23
C GLY A 384 13.34 4.32 17.14
N PHE A 385 12.75 4.37 15.93
CA PHE A 385 11.32 4.34 15.75
C PHE A 385 10.73 2.98 16.08
N GLY A 386 9.63 3.03 16.82
CA GLY A 386 8.82 1.89 17.15
C GLY A 386 9.16 1.27 18.49
N GLY A 387 8.17 1.13 19.29
CA GLY A 387 8.05 0.34 20.49
C GLY A 387 6.58 0.16 20.75
N VAL A 388 6.15 -1.06 21.03
CA VAL A 388 4.77 -1.41 21.38
C VAL A 388 4.26 -0.66 22.61
N GLU A 389 5.14 -0.08 23.40
CA GLU A 389 4.82 0.77 24.52
C GLU A 389 4.63 2.24 24.11
N SER A 390 3.74 2.43 23.17
CA SER A 390 3.40 3.75 22.67
C SER A 390 2.47 4.49 23.59
N LYS A 391 2.97 5.04 24.65
CA LYS A 391 2.47 6.35 25.07
C LYS A 391 3.11 7.37 24.12
N LEU A 392 2.32 8.30 23.59
CA LEU A 392 2.78 9.52 22.91
C LEU A 392 3.87 10.16 23.76
N ASP A 393 5.12 9.78 23.55
CA ASP A 393 6.27 10.25 24.30
C ASP A 393 6.81 11.50 23.59
N GLU A 394 7.23 12.51 24.33
CA GLU A 394 7.85 13.75 23.79
C GLU A 394 9.02 13.46 22.83
N ARG A 395 9.71 12.31 23.00
CA ARG A 395 10.74 11.82 22.08
C ARG A 395 10.23 11.51 20.68
N MET A 396 8.94 11.24 20.52
CA MET A 396 8.32 10.95 19.22
C MET A 396 8.40 12.11 18.24
N TRP A 397 8.17 13.31 18.72
CA TRP A 397 8.19 14.51 17.85
C TRP A 397 9.59 14.78 17.29
N GLY A 398 10.64 14.62 18.09
CA GLY A 398 12.01 14.78 17.61
C GLY A 398 12.37 13.80 16.50
N ARG A 399 11.95 12.56 16.60
CA ARG A 399 12.18 11.51 15.58
C ARG A 399 11.35 11.77 14.34
N THR A 400 10.08 12.13 14.50
CA THR A 400 9.20 12.52 13.40
C THR A 400 9.81 13.65 12.58
N ILE A 401 10.37 14.67 13.25
CA ILE A 401 11.03 15.79 12.59
C ILE A 401 12.22 15.31 11.75
N VAL A 402 13.10 14.46 12.29
CA VAL A 402 14.30 14.00 11.56
C VAL A 402 13.91 13.23 10.28
N ILE A 403 12.95 12.30 10.36
CA ILE A 403 12.53 11.56 9.16
C ILE A 403 11.79 12.45 8.18
N SER A 404 10.96 13.38 8.67
CA SER A 404 10.31 14.36 7.81
C SER A 404 11.31 15.21 7.05
N ILE A 405 12.40 15.63 7.69
CA ILE A 405 13.50 16.34 7.05
C ILE A 405 14.16 15.46 5.97
N LEU A 406 14.43 14.19 6.26
CA LEU A 406 15.00 13.27 5.26
C LEU A 406 14.07 13.08 4.06
N PHE A 407 12.77 12.90 4.29
CA PHE A 407 11.77 12.83 3.20
C PHE A 407 11.75 14.13 2.40
N ALA A 408 11.70 15.27 3.09
CA ALA A 408 11.71 16.59 2.44
C ALA A 408 12.96 16.79 1.58
N ILE A 409 14.15 16.43 2.07
CA ILE A 409 15.40 16.52 1.30
C ILE A 409 15.32 15.70 0.01
N VAL A 410 14.86 14.45 0.10
CA VAL A 410 14.78 13.57 -1.08
C VAL A 410 13.69 14.05 -2.05
N TYR A 411 12.52 14.50 -1.55
CA TYR A 411 11.44 15.03 -2.38
C TYR A 411 11.85 16.32 -3.09
N ILE A 412 12.40 17.29 -2.35
CA ILE A 412 12.86 18.56 -2.89
C ILE A 412 13.98 18.32 -3.91
N SER A 413 14.92 17.40 -3.61
CA SER A 413 15.96 16.98 -4.54
C SER A 413 15.36 16.45 -5.85
N THR A 414 14.35 15.56 -5.77
CA THR A 414 13.66 15.02 -6.95
C THR A 414 12.98 16.13 -7.76
N ILE A 415 12.28 17.04 -7.08
CA ILE A 415 11.60 18.17 -7.71
C ILE A 415 12.61 19.08 -8.42
N ILE A 416 13.69 19.47 -7.74
CA ILE A 416 14.75 20.31 -8.32
C ILE A 416 15.33 19.65 -9.59
N LEU A 417 15.65 18.34 -9.54
CA LEU A 417 16.16 17.59 -10.68
C LEU A 417 15.15 17.53 -11.83
N ALA A 418 13.86 17.38 -11.53
CA ALA A 418 12.81 17.37 -12.56
C ALA A 418 12.68 18.68 -13.32
N PHE A 419 12.93 19.82 -12.64
CA PHE A 419 12.87 21.15 -13.26
C PHE A 419 14.18 21.55 -13.98
N LYS A 420 15.31 20.91 -13.68
CA LYS A 420 16.57 21.19 -14.37
C LYS A 420 16.51 20.71 -15.83
N LYS A 421 16.78 21.62 -16.77
CA LYS A 421 16.92 21.32 -18.21
C LYS A 421 18.35 20.87 -18.53
N GLU A 422 18.92 19.96 -17.75
CA GLU A 422 20.29 19.50 -17.90
C GLU A 422 20.30 18.20 -18.73
N PRO A 423 21.04 18.11 -19.85
CA PRO A 423 21.10 16.94 -20.71
C PRO A 423 21.59 15.67 -20.00
N ARG A 424 22.39 15.84 -18.93
CA ARG A 424 22.90 14.72 -18.11
C ARG A 424 21.86 14.06 -17.24
N ILE A 425 20.68 14.68 -17.08
CA ILE A 425 19.55 14.08 -16.36
C ILE A 425 18.79 13.20 -17.34
N THR A 426 18.98 11.89 -17.22
CA THR A 426 18.32 10.91 -18.09
C THR A 426 16.81 10.92 -17.84
N PRO A 427 15.95 11.18 -18.86
CA PRO A 427 14.51 11.19 -18.72
C PRO A 427 13.96 9.91 -18.10
N ALA A 428 14.55 8.75 -18.40
CA ALA A 428 14.16 7.45 -17.88
C ALA A 428 14.30 7.35 -16.35
N ILE A 429 15.47 7.72 -15.81
CA ILE A 429 15.71 7.68 -14.36
C ILE A 429 14.81 8.68 -13.66
N MET A 430 14.65 9.87 -14.24
CA MET A 430 13.81 10.91 -13.65
C MET A 430 12.33 10.52 -13.66
N THR A 431 11.83 9.87 -14.73
CA THR A 431 10.46 9.32 -14.76
C THR A 431 10.22 8.33 -13.61
N LEU A 432 11.18 7.43 -13.37
CA LEU A 432 11.12 6.50 -12.25
C LEU A 432 11.11 7.23 -10.89
N CYS A 433 11.99 8.23 -10.71
CA CYS A 433 12.05 9.01 -9.47
C CYS A 433 10.76 9.82 -9.23
N ILE A 434 10.16 10.38 -10.30
CA ILE A 434 8.86 11.07 -10.21
C ILE A 434 7.76 10.08 -9.81
N PHE A 435 7.71 8.89 -10.40
CA PHE A 435 6.76 7.86 -9.99
C PHE A 435 6.94 7.48 -8.51
N CYS A 436 8.19 7.26 -8.08
CA CYS A 436 8.50 6.98 -6.68
C CYS A 436 8.04 8.11 -5.74
N LEU A 437 8.26 9.36 -6.13
CA LEU A 437 7.80 10.54 -5.39
C LEU A 437 6.27 10.55 -5.28
N VAL A 438 5.56 10.35 -6.39
CA VAL A 438 4.10 10.40 -6.42
C VAL A 438 3.51 9.28 -5.56
N ILE A 439 3.94 8.03 -5.74
CA ILE A 439 3.37 6.91 -4.97
C ILE A 439 3.68 7.01 -3.48
N HIS A 440 4.89 7.41 -3.10
CA HIS A 440 5.30 7.52 -1.71
C HIS A 440 4.59 8.69 -1.02
N ALA A 441 4.64 9.89 -1.60
CA ALA A 441 3.99 11.08 -1.05
C ALA A 441 2.46 10.93 -1.00
N TYR A 442 1.84 10.38 -2.06
CA TYR A 442 0.40 10.11 -2.08
C TYR A 442 -0.01 9.16 -0.96
N THR A 443 0.67 8.01 -0.84
CA THR A 443 0.30 7.01 0.16
C THR A 443 0.43 7.55 1.58
N ILE A 444 1.51 8.27 1.90
CA ILE A 444 1.70 8.89 3.21
C ILE A 444 0.64 9.96 3.46
N SER A 445 0.38 10.85 2.50
CA SER A 445 -0.60 11.93 2.67
C SER A 445 -2.02 11.39 2.84
N VAL A 446 -2.45 10.48 1.96
CA VAL A 446 -3.81 9.93 2.01
C VAL A 446 -4.02 9.11 3.28
N SER A 447 -3.05 8.25 3.66
CA SER A 447 -3.17 7.49 4.92
C SER A 447 -3.25 8.41 6.14
N SER A 448 -2.51 9.52 6.17
CA SER A 448 -2.54 10.47 7.26
C SER A 448 -3.86 11.24 7.35
N ILE A 449 -4.53 11.46 6.20
CA ILE A 449 -5.81 12.19 6.14
C ILE A 449 -7.00 11.31 6.53
N ILE A 450 -7.03 10.04 6.09
CA ILE A 450 -8.22 9.19 6.18
C ILE A 450 -8.12 8.06 7.22
N GLU A 451 -6.95 7.80 7.78
CA GLU A 451 -6.72 6.67 8.68
C GLU A 451 -6.14 7.13 10.02
N PHE A 452 -6.43 6.38 11.08
CA PHE A 452 -5.83 6.59 12.39
C PHE A 452 -5.54 5.23 13.07
N GLY A 453 -4.28 5.05 13.51
CA GLY A 453 -3.84 3.89 14.28
C GLY A 453 -2.92 2.93 13.51
N GLU A 454 -3.24 2.55 12.26
CA GLU A 454 -2.43 1.62 11.45
C GLU A 454 -1.67 2.33 10.31
N ASN A 455 -1.38 3.61 10.44
CA ASN A 455 -0.80 4.46 9.40
C ASN A 455 0.58 3.96 8.91
N ASN A 456 1.41 3.42 9.81
CA ASN A 456 2.72 2.87 9.48
C ASN A 456 2.64 1.62 8.55
N ARG A 457 1.54 0.86 8.61
CA ARG A 457 1.29 -0.27 7.70
C ARG A 457 1.11 0.18 6.25
N PHE A 458 0.56 1.37 6.02
CA PHE A 458 0.40 1.95 4.68
C PHE A 458 1.73 2.33 4.04
N ARG A 459 2.72 2.75 4.84
CA ARG A 459 4.05 3.12 4.35
C ARG A 459 4.86 1.91 3.91
N SER A 460 4.77 0.79 4.62
CA SER A 460 5.62 -0.39 4.37
C SER A 460 5.67 -0.82 2.88
N PRO A 461 4.56 -0.90 2.13
CA PRO A 461 4.61 -1.24 0.71
C PRO A 461 5.36 -0.25 -0.18
N VAL A 462 5.41 1.03 0.19
CA VAL A 462 6.03 2.09 -0.61
C VAL A 462 7.45 2.45 -0.18
N ASP A 463 7.98 1.86 0.89
CA ASP A 463 9.36 2.08 1.36
C ASP A 463 10.39 1.76 0.26
N LEU A 464 10.13 0.75 -0.59
CA LEU A 464 11.00 0.45 -1.74
C LEU A 464 11.08 1.61 -2.74
N ALA A 465 9.97 2.31 -2.97
CA ALA A 465 9.96 3.46 -3.86
C ALA A 465 10.85 4.59 -3.31
N PHE A 466 10.85 4.80 -1.98
CA PHE A 466 11.75 5.77 -1.35
C PHE A 466 13.24 5.40 -1.52
N VAL A 467 13.59 4.13 -1.36
CA VAL A 467 14.96 3.62 -1.57
C VAL A 467 15.40 3.86 -3.02
N VAL A 468 14.56 3.50 -4.00
CA VAL A 468 14.85 3.67 -5.44
C VAL A 468 14.97 5.15 -5.80
N MET A 469 14.10 6.01 -5.30
CA MET A 469 14.13 7.47 -5.51
C MET A 469 15.42 8.08 -4.97
N THR A 470 15.81 7.69 -3.76
CA THR A 470 17.07 8.16 -3.13
C THR A 470 18.28 7.75 -3.95
N ALA A 471 18.34 6.49 -4.38
CA ALA A 471 19.42 6.00 -5.23
C ALA A 471 19.48 6.73 -6.58
N GLY A 472 18.34 6.96 -7.22
CA GLY A 472 18.23 7.70 -8.47
C GLY A 472 18.69 9.15 -8.34
N ASN A 473 18.31 9.84 -7.25
CA ASN A 473 18.78 11.20 -6.96
C ASN A 473 20.31 11.25 -6.79
N ILE A 474 20.88 10.31 -6.04
CA ILE A 474 22.35 10.24 -5.85
C ILE A 474 23.07 10.05 -7.18
N ILE A 475 22.59 9.15 -8.04
CA ILE A 475 23.17 8.91 -9.38
C ILE A 475 23.11 10.19 -10.23
N MET A 476 21.97 10.87 -10.29
CA MET A 476 21.81 12.08 -11.10
C MET A 476 22.68 13.23 -10.57
N TRP A 477 22.74 13.46 -9.27
CA TRP A 477 23.61 14.49 -8.70
C TRP A 477 25.09 14.17 -8.90
N SER A 478 25.50 12.91 -8.78
CA SER A 478 26.89 12.48 -9.05
C SER A 478 27.26 12.70 -10.52
N GLY A 479 26.35 12.41 -11.46
CA GLY A 479 26.53 12.69 -12.88
C GLY A 479 26.68 14.19 -13.18
N LEU A 480 25.96 15.06 -12.46
CA LEU A 480 26.07 16.52 -12.61
C LEU A 480 27.40 17.07 -12.08
N ARG A 481 27.96 16.49 -11.02
CA ARG A 481 29.26 16.93 -10.44
C ARG A 481 30.48 16.44 -11.21
N SER A 482 30.33 15.32 -11.92
CA SER A 482 31.47 14.77 -12.68
C SER A 482 31.83 15.65 -13.87
N LYS A 483 33.02 16.29 -13.84
CA LYS A 483 33.62 17.02 -14.96
C LYS A 483 34.07 16.09 -16.11
N ARG A 484 33.97 14.77 -15.99
CA ARG A 484 34.54 13.76 -16.90
C ARG A 484 33.67 13.43 -18.12
N PHE A 485 32.52 14.05 -18.31
CA PHE A 485 31.79 13.97 -19.58
C PHE A 485 31.91 15.25 -20.36
N LYS A 486 33.15 15.57 -20.78
CA LYS A 486 33.40 16.36 -21.98
C LYS A 486 33.57 15.35 -23.13
N ILE A 487 32.61 15.28 -23.98
CA ILE A 487 32.74 15.01 -25.40
C ILE A 487 31.84 15.94 -26.08
#